data_9b8aad5ae90397d0e7426e59b7974364
#
_entry.id   9b8aad5ae90397d0e7426e59b7974364
#
_cell.length_a   1.000
_cell.length_b   1.000
_cell.length_c   1.000
_cell.angle_alpha   90.00
_cell.angle_beta   90.00
_cell.angle_gamma   90.00
#
_symmetry.space_group_name_H-M   'P 1'
#
loop_
_entity.id
_entity.type
_entity.pdbx_description
1 polymer ?
#
loop_
_entity_poly.entity_id
_entity_poly.type
_entity_poly.pdbx_seq_one_letter_code
_entity_poly.pdbx_strand_id
1 'polypeptide(L)'
;VIRLMGKRQIGQLQPFELVITIVIAELVVIPMQDKDVPLIEGLVPAFTLLFLQYLLSLVLMKSEGARAVLSGMPSVLVHKGSIVEQELRRLRYNLSDLLEQLRVKGYPDISDVEFAVLETNGELSVIPKSEKRPLQPRDLQLNPGYEGLPLPVIVDGKVKIESLKKARRDLKWLETEMQKRGVHRPKDV
;
A
#
# COMPACT_ATOMS: atom_id res chain seq x y z
N VAL A 1 -8.26 -14.78 8.15
CA VAL A 1 -7.82 -13.64 9.00
C VAL A 1 -7.40 -12.46 8.13
N ILE A 2 -6.38 -12.59 7.26
CA ILE A 2 -5.81 -11.48 6.46
C ILE A 2 -6.86 -10.76 5.59
N ARG A 3 -7.83 -11.49 4.99
CA ARG A 3 -8.91 -10.88 4.19
C ARG A 3 -9.94 -10.08 5.01
N LEU A 4 -10.10 -10.38 6.30
CA LEU A 4 -10.97 -9.62 7.22
C LEU A 4 -10.34 -8.29 7.65
N MET A 5 -9.01 -8.19 7.60
CA MET A 5 -8.26 -6.98 7.94
C MET A 5 -8.25 -5.92 6.82
N GLY A 6 -8.93 -6.17 5.69
CA GLY A 6 -9.02 -5.24 4.56
C GLY A 6 -8.06 -5.55 3.41
N LYS A 7 -7.93 -4.60 2.45
CA LYS A 7 -7.12 -4.77 1.22
C LYS A 7 -5.62 -4.46 1.41
N ARG A 8 -5.13 -4.40 2.66
CA ARG A 8 -3.71 -4.14 2.92
C ARG A 8 -2.85 -5.34 2.51
N GLN A 9 -1.73 -5.06 1.86
CA GLN A 9 -0.74 -6.10 1.53
C GLN A 9 0.03 -6.49 2.80
N ILE A 10 0.57 -7.72 2.84
CA ILE A 10 1.33 -8.23 4.00
C ILE A 10 2.52 -7.31 4.34
N GLY A 11 3.16 -6.70 3.34
CA GLY A 11 4.23 -5.73 3.53
C GLY A 11 3.81 -4.37 4.14
N GLN A 12 2.50 -4.13 4.31
CA GLN A 12 1.95 -2.92 4.93
C GLN A 12 1.37 -3.18 6.34
N LEU A 13 1.59 -4.38 6.89
CA LEU A 13 1.19 -4.71 8.26
C LEU A 13 2.02 -3.89 9.25
N GLN A 14 1.35 -3.32 10.23
CA GLN A 14 2.03 -2.70 11.36
C GLN A 14 2.67 -3.78 12.24
N PRO A 15 3.78 -3.50 12.94
CA PRO A 15 4.49 -4.50 13.75
C PRO A 15 3.59 -5.24 14.73
N PHE A 16 2.64 -4.56 15.39
CA PHE A 16 1.72 -5.19 16.33
C PHE A 16 0.71 -6.13 15.65
N GLU A 17 0.27 -5.82 14.41
CA GLU A 17 -0.63 -6.68 13.64
C GLU A 17 0.05 -8.02 13.29
N LEU A 18 1.34 -7.95 12.95
CA LEU A 18 2.15 -9.14 12.70
C LEU A 18 2.26 -10.03 13.96
N VAL A 19 2.59 -9.43 15.11
CA VAL A 19 2.70 -10.16 16.39
C VAL A 19 1.38 -10.85 16.73
N ILE A 20 0.25 -10.14 16.66
CA ILE A 20 -1.06 -10.74 16.96
C ILE A 20 -1.38 -11.88 15.97
N THR A 21 -1.04 -11.74 14.69
CA THR A 21 -1.27 -12.80 13.70
C THR A 21 -0.47 -14.06 14.02
N ILE A 22 0.79 -13.92 14.48
CA ILE A 22 1.62 -15.04 14.89
C ILE A 22 1.04 -15.72 16.14
N VAL A 23 0.65 -14.93 17.15
CA VAL A 23 0.06 -15.46 18.40
C VAL A 23 -1.25 -16.23 18.11
N ILE A 24 -2.11 -15.70 17.24
CA ILE A 24 -3.34 -16.40 16.85
C ILE A 24 -3.02 -17.73 16.14
N ALA A 25 -2.02 -17.74 15.27
CA ALA A 25 -1.62 -18.96 14.57
C ALA A 25 -1.13 -20.02 15.55
N GLU A 26 -0.31 -19.64 16.55
CA GLU A 26 0.20 -20.53 17.58
C GLU A 26 -0.92 -21.09 18.46
N LEU A 27 -1.85 -20.25 18.92
CA LEU A 27 -3.00 -20.67 19.74
C LEU A 27 -3.86 -21.73 19.05
N VAL A 28 -4.01 -21.64 17.72
CA VAL A 28 -4.80 -22.63 16.97
C VAL A 28 -4.00 -23.92 16.74
N VAL A 29 -2.68 -23.85 16.62
CA VAL A 29 -1.83 -24.99 16.33
C VAL A 29 -1.66 -25.90 17.56
N ILE A 30 -1.58 -25.35 18.77
CA ILE A 30 -1.37 -26.11 20.02
C ILE A 30 -2.39 -27.27 20.17
N PRO A 31 -3.72 -27.03 20.14
CA PRO A 31 -4.69 -28.12 20.28
C PRO A 31 -4.76 -29.07 19.07
N MET A 32 -4.15 -28.69 17.93
CA MET A 32 -4.02 -29.59 16.79
C MET A 32 -2.84 -30.57 16.93
N GLN A 33 -1.82 -30.19 17.69
CA GLN A 33 -0.63 -31.01 17.92
C GLN A 33 -0.78 -31.93 19.15
N ASP A 34 -1.51 -31.48 20.15
CA ASP A 34 -1.73 -32.23 21.39
C ASP A 34 -3.20 -32.66 21.51
N LYS A 35 -3.44 -33.99 21.51
CA LYS A 35 -4.76 -34.59 21.60
C LYS A 35 -5.44 -34.40 22.95
N ASP A 36 -4.64 -34.16 24.01
CA ASP A 36 -5.14 -33.94 25.36
C ASP A 36 -5.64 -32.51 25.57
N VAL A 37 -5.36 -31.60 24.63
CA VAL A 37 -5.82 -30.22 24.68
C VAL A 37 -7.09 -30.07 23.83
N PRO A 38 -8.24 -29.73 24.43
CA PRO A 38 -9.48 -29.49 23.68
C PRO A 38 -9.33 -28.32 22.70
N LEU A 39 -9.89 -28.46 21.49
CA LEU A 39 -9.86 -27.41 20.46
C LEU A 39 -10.40 -26.05 20.94
N ILE A 40 -11.35 -26.08 21.90
CA ILE A 40 -11.96 -24.88 22.47
C ILE A 40 -10.96 -24.00 23.19
N GLU A 41 -9.92 -24.60 23.83
CA GLU A 41 -8.89 -23.87 24.56
C GLU A 41 -7.97 -23.05 23.64
N GLY A 42 -7.82 -23.43 22.37
CA GLY A 42 -7.12 -22.64 21.37
C GLY A 42 -8.05 -21.65 20.65
N LEU A 43 -9.28 -22.07 20.35
CA LEU A 43 -10.21 -21.25 19.56
C LEU A 43 -10.75 -20.04 20.35
N VAL A 44 -11.11 -20.22 21.62
CA VAL A 44 -11.65 -19.13 22.45
C VAL A 44 -10.68 -17.96 22.55
N PRO A 45 -9.40 -18.14 22.96
CA PRO A 45 -8.45 -17.03 23.00
C PRO A 45 -8.13 -16.48 21.61
N ALA A 46 -8.09 -17.31 20.56
CA ALA A 46 -7.87 -16.85 19.19
C ALA A 46 -9.00 -15.89 18.72
N PHE A 47 -10.26 -16.25 18.95
CA PHE A 47 -11.40 -15.37 18.65
C PHE A 47 -11.42 -14.13 19.51
N THR A 48 -11.04 -14.24 20.79
CA THR A 48 -10.92 -13.09 21.70
C THR A 48 -9.89 -12.10 21.18
N LEU A 49 -8.70 -12.58 20.76
CA LEU A 49 -7.67 -11.71 20.17
C LEU A 49 -8.12 -11.06 18.86
N LEU A 50 -8.82 -11.79 17.98
CA LEU A 50 -9.39 -11.23 16.77
C LEU A 50 -10.39 -10.11 17.07
N PHE A 51 -11.25 -10.32 18.07
CA PHE A 51 -12.20 -9.31 18.50
C PHE A 51 -11.53 -8.08 19.10
N LEU A 52 -10.54 -8.27 19.98
CA LEU A 52 -9.74 -7.17 20.54
C LEU A 52 -8.98 -6.39 19.48
N GLN A 53 -8.39 -7.09 18.50
CA GLN A 53 -7.74 -6.46 17.36
C GLN A 53 -8.71 -5.60 16.54
N TYR A 54 -9.93 -6.10 16.31
CA TYR A 54 -10.96 -5.34 15.63
C TYR A 54 -11.35 -4.07 16.42
N LEU A 55 -11.57 -4.20 17.73
CA LEU A 55 -11.85 -3.04 18.59
C LEU A 55 -10.70 -2.03 18.58
N LEU A 56 -9.46 -2.51 18.68
CA LEU A 56 -8.27 -1.66 18.60
C LEU A 56 -8.21 -0.90 17.27
N SER A 57 -8.49 -1.56 16.16
CA SER A 57 -8.55 -0.93 14.84
C SER A 57 -9.59 0.20 14.82
N LEU A 58 -10.76 0.02 15.42
CA LEU A 58 -11.78 1.10 15.53
C LEU A 58 -11.29 2.28 16.38
N VAL A 59 -10.57 2.02 17.47
CA VAL A 59 -9.98 3.07 18.31
C VAL A 59 -8.93 3.85 17.53
N LEU A 60 -8.03 3.14 16.81
CA LEU A 60 -6.99 3.76 15.98
C LEU A 60 -7.55 4.59 14.82
N MET A 61 -8.72 4.22 14.29
CA MET A 61 -9.42 5.03 13.29
C MET A 61 -9.94 6.36 13.85
N LYS A 62 -10.34 6.38 15.12
CA LYS A 62 -10.98 7.56 15.74
C LYS A 62 -10.02 8.43 16.54
N SER A 63 -8.88 7.91 16.97
CA SER A 63 -7.94 8.61 17.86
C SER A 63 -6.55 8.72 17.25
N GLU A 64 -6.14 9.95 16.91
CA GLU A 64 -4.77 10.23 16.46
C GLU A 64 -3.73 9.97 17.57
N GLY A 65 -4.06 10.29 18.83
CA GLY A 65 -3.18 10.02 19.97
C GLY A 65 -2.92 8.52 20.16
N ALA A 66 -3.96 7.68 20.08
CA ALA A 66 -3.79 6.23 20.15
C ALA A 66 -2.94 5.71 18.98
N ARG A 67 -3.12 6.26 17.78
CA ARG A 67 -2.31 5.92 16.61
C ARG A 67 -0.85 6.31 16.79
N ALA A 68 -0.58 7.50 17.30
CA ALA A 68 0.79 7.99 17.55
C ALA A 68 1.54 7.09 18.56
N VAL A 69 0.84 6.58 19.59
CA VAL A 69 1.44 5.69 20.60
C VAL A 69 1.70 4.30 20.05
N LEU A 70 0.75 3.70 19.33
CA LEU A 70 0.84 2.31 18.88
C LEU A 70 1.57 2.14 17.55
N SER A 71 1.34 3.04 16.60
CA SER A 71 1.91 2.93 15.25
C SER A 71 3.12 3.84 15.06
N GLY A 72 3.37 4.75 16.00
CA GLY A 72 4.37 5.79 15.86
C GLY A 72 3.90 6.95 14.97
N MET A 73 4.81 7.88 14.72
CA MET A 73 4.61 9.03 13.82
C MET A 73 5.69 9.02 12.74
N PRO A 74 5.37 9.44 11.51
CA PRO A 74 6.39 9.65 10.48
C PRO A 74 7.47 10.63 10.95
N SER A 75 8.70 10.40 10.53
CA SER A 75 9.86 11.20 10.96
C SER A 75 10.60 11.78 9.76
N VAL A 76 10.87 13.07 9.77
CA VAL A 76 11.59 13.77 8.70
C VAL A 76 13.09 13.54 8.86
N LEU A 77 13.71 12.78 7.96
CA LEU A 77 15.15 12.48 7.95
C LEU A 77 15.96 13.44 7.09
N VAL A 78 15.34 14.02 6.06
CA VAL A 78 15.93 15.05 5.20
C VAL A 78 14.99 16.23 5.11
N HIS A 79 15.52 17.44 5.25
CA HIS A 79 14.80 18.69 5.09
C HIS A 79 15.63 19.66 4.24
N LYS A 80 15.09 20.09 3.10
CA LYS A 80 15.75 21.04 2.16
C LYS A 80 17.15 20.59 1.72
N GLY A 81 17.32 19.29 1.43
CA GLY A 81 18.61 18.72 1.02
C GLY A 81 19.61 18.51 2.15
N SER A 82 19.21 18.73 3.40
CA SER A 82 20.07 18.55 4.57
C SER A 82 19.55 17.45 5.48
N ILE A 83 20.46 16.67 6.05
CA ILE A 83 20.14 15.56 6.96
C ILE A 83 19.74 16.12 8.32
N VAL A 84 18.66 15.59 8.89
CA VAL A 84 18.21 15.89 10.26
C VAL A 84 18.87 14.89 11.21
N GLU A 85 20.13 15.15 11.60
CA GLU A 85 20.93 14.21 12.40
C GLU A 85 20.26 13.79 13.71
N GLN A 86 19.53 14.70 14.38
CA GLN A 86 18.82 14.39 15.62
C GLN A 86 17.79 13.26 15.44
N GLU A 87 17.07 13.28 14.33
CA GLU A 87 16.08 12.24 14.00
C GLU A 87 16.74 10.91 13.67
N LEU A 88 17.84 10.90 12.90
CA LEU A 88 18.59 9.69 12.64
C LEU A 88 19.06 9.04 13.95
N ARG A 89 19.65 9.84 14.85
CA ARG A 89 20.11 9.35 16.16
C ARG A 89 18.96 8.84 17.03
N ARG A 90 17.83 9.57 17.07
CA ARG A 90 16.63 9.18 17.83
C ARG A 90 16.08 7.83 17.37
N LEU A 91 16.03 7.63 16.06
CA LEU A 91 15.51 6.43 15.43
C LEU A 91 16.54 5.29 15.32
N ARG A 92 17.81 5.55 15.69
CA ARG A 92 18.94 4.64 15.48
C ARG A 92 19.06 4.21 14.00
N TYR A 93 18.75 5.14 13.12
CA TYR A 93 18.78 4.92 11.68
C TYR A 93 20.14 5.29 11.13
N ASN A 94 20.76 4.41 10.34
CA ASN A 94 22.10 4.59 9.81
C ASN A 94 22.07 5.51 8.58
N LEU A 95 23.07 6.37 8.43
CA LEU A 95 23.21 7.23 7.26
C LEU A 95 23.37 6.42 5.96
N SER A 96 24.08 5.29 6.00
CA SER A 96 24.25 4.43 4.83
C SER A 96 22.92 3.85 4.36
N ASP A 97 22.06 3.46 5.30
CA ASP A 97 20.72 2.94 4.99
C ASP A 97 19.82 4.04 4.38
N LEU A 98 19.92 5.28 4.90
CA LEU A 98 19.23 6.42 4.31
C LEU A 98 19.64 6.65 2.85
N LEU A 99 20.94 6.69 2.59
CA LEU A 99 21.48 6.91 1.24
C LEU A 99 21.12 5.75 0.30
N GLU A 100 21.09 4.53 0.80
CA GLU A 100 20.65 3.35 0.04
C GLU A 100 19.18 3.48 -0.35
N GLN A 101 18.31 3.78 0.62
CA GLN A 101 16.87 3.97 0.38
C GLN A 101 16.60 5.12 -0.59
N LEU A 102 17.33 6.23 -0.50
CA LEU A 102 17.22 7.33 -1.46
C LEU A 102 17.58 6.88 -2.88
N ARG A 103 18.68 6.10 -3.06
CA ARG A 103 19.05 5.56 -4.38
C ARG A 103 17.99 4.60 -4.93
N VAL A 104 17.43 3.72 -4.09
CA VAL A 104 16.36 2.80 -4.49
C VAL A 104 15.11 3.57 -4.94
N LYS A 105 14.82 4.73 -4.32
CA LYS A 105 13.71 5.62 -4.72
C LYS A 105 14.05 6.51 -5.93
N GLY A 106 15.28 6.42 -6.48
CA GLY A 106 15.70 7.16 -7.68
C GLY A 106 16.31 8.53 -7.40
N TYR A 107 16.70 8.80 -6.15
CA TYR A 107 17.33 10.07 -5.73
C TYR A 107 18.74 9.82 -5.20
N PRO A 108 19.76 9.69 -6.07
CA PRO A 108 21.13 9.42 -5.66
C PRO A 108 21.80 10.61 -4.96
N ASP A 109 21.35 11.83 -5.23
CA ASP A 109 21.84 13.06 -4.61
C ASP A 109 20.83 13.59 -3.60
N ILE A 110 21.26 13.66 -2.33
CA ILE A 110 20.42 14.16 -1.24
C ILE A 110 20.07 15.66 -1.42
N SER A 111 20.91 16.41 -2.13
CA SER A 111 20.68 17.83 -2.42
C SER A 111 19.44 18.05 -3.32
N ASP A 112 19.00 17.05 -4.06
CA ASP A 112 17.81 17.09 -4.92
C ASP A 112 16.50 16.85 -4.13
N VAL A 113 16.62 16.45 -2.86
CA VAL A 113 15.48 16.07 -2.01
C VAL A 113 15.02 17.28 -1.18
N GLU A 114 13.74 17.63 -1.24
CA GLU A 114 13.16 18.64 -0.34
C GLU A 114 12.84 18.02 1.03
N PHE A 115 12.13 16.86 1.02
CA PHE A 115 11.86 16.09 2.23
C PHE A 115 12.07 14.60 1.98
N ALA A 116 12.69 13.91 2.92
CA ALA A 116 12.62 12.46 3.04
C ALA A 116 12.00 12.11 4.40
N VAL A 117 10.90 11.38 4.38
CA VAL A 117 10.10 11.03 5.56
C VAL A 117 10.12 9.53 5.74
N LEU A 118 10.59 9.07 6.89
CA LEU A 118 10.48 7.67 7.28
C LEU A 118 9.06 7.42 7.81
N GLU A 119 8.30 6.61 7.09
CA GLU A 119 6.94 6.26 7.43
C GLU A 119 6.89 5.26 8.59
N THR A 120 5.72 5.09 9.20
CA THR A 120 5.53 4.18 10.34
C THR A 120 5.68 2.69 9.98
N ASN A 121 5.59 2.34 8.69
CA ASN A 121 5.85 1.00 8.17
C ASN A 121 7.33 0.74 7.83
N GLY A 122 8.20 1.76 8.02
CA GLY A 122 9.63 1.68 7.71
C GLY A 122 9.99 2.02 6.26
N GLU A 123 9.03 2.38 5.41
CA GLU A 123 9.32 2.87 4.05
C GLU A 123 9.75 4.33 4.07
N LEU A 124 10.62 4.70 3.12
CA LEU A 124 11.03 6.09 2.92
C LEU A 124 10.19 6.74 1.83
N SER A 125 9.45 7.78 2.19
CA SER A 125 8.76 8.68 1.26
C SER A 125 9.68 9.83 0.89
N VAL A 126 9.87 10.08 -0.42
CA VAL A 126 10.78 11.12 -0.92
C VAL A 126 10.01 12.15 -1.72
N ILE A 127 10.15 13.41 -1.33
CA ILE A 127 9.61 14.58 -2.02
C ILE A 127 10.80 15.35 -2.60
N PRO A 128 10.98 15.37 -3.93
CA PRO A 128 12.07 16.11 -4.53
C PRO A 128 11.83 17.63 -4.49
N LYS A 129 12.91 18.40 -4.63
CA LYS A 129 12.82 19.83 -4.89
C LYS A 129 12.02 20.13 -6.14
N SER A 130 11.34 21.26 -6.18
CA SER A 130 10.44 21.62 -7.30
C SER A 130 11.14 21.59 -8.66
N GLU A 131 12.40 22.01 -8.73
CA GLU A 131 13.22 21.98 -9.94
C GLU A 131 13.73 20.59 -10.34
N LYS A 132 13.59 19.60 -9.44
CA LYS A 132 14.09 18.22 -9.65
C LYS A 132 12.96 17.20 -9.83
N ARG A 133 11.71 17.62 -9.70
CA ARG A 133 10.56 16.75 -9.95
C ARG A 133 10.34 16.54 -11.46
N PRO A 134 9.74 15.42 -11.89
CA PRO A 134 9.31 15.25 -13.27
C PRO A 134 8.40 16.38 -13.73
N LEU A 135 8.57 16.80 -14.98
CA LEU A 135 7.69 17.79 -15.63
C LEU A 135 6.26 17.27 -15.69
N GLN A 136 5.32 18.12 -15.34
CA GLN A 136 3.89 17.84 -15.44
C GLN A 136 3.28 18.63 -16.60
N PRO A 137 2.17 18.18 -17.23
CA PRO A 137 1.52 18.91 -18.28
C PRO A 137 1.20 20.37 -17.94
N ARG A 138 0.90 20.63 -16.66
CA ARG A 138 0.65 21.98 -16.15
C ARG A 138 1.87 22.91 -16.27
N ASP A 139 3.08 22.39 -16.10
CA ASP A 139 4.32 23.17 -16.20
C ASP A 139 4.54 23.69 -17.64
N LEU A 140 4.02 22.95 -18.61
CA LEU A 140 4.02 23.29 -20.02
C LEU A 140 2.72 23.97 -20.47
N GLN A 141 1.85 24.35 -19.53
CA GLN A 141 0.53 24.93 -19.81
C GLN A 141 -0.36 24.06 -20.72
N LEU A 142 -0.10 22.74 -20.72
CA LEU A 142 -0.90 21.77 -21.45
C LEU A 142 -2.10 21.33 -20.60
N ASN A 143 -3.25 21.19 -21.27
CA ASN A 143 -4.44 20.59 -20.65
C ASN A 143 -4.73 19.24 -21.31
N PRO A 144 -4.27 18.12 -20.73
CA PRO A 144 -4.45 16.78 -21.32
C PRO A 144 -5.90 16.30 -21.31
N GLY A 145 -6.81 17.03 -20.64
CA GLY A 145 -8.17 16.58 -20.42
C GLY A 145 -8.27 15.50 -19.33
N TYR A 146 -9.47 14.97 -19.17
CA TYR A 146 -9.73 13.91 -18.19
C TYR A 146 -9.59 12.53 -18.85
N GLU A 147 -8.59 11.75 -18.45
CA GLU A 147 -8.33 10.40 -18.98
C GLU A 147 -9.17 9.31 -18.29
N GLY A 148 -9.51 9.49 -17.02
CA GLY A 148 -10.28 8.52 -16.25
C GLY A 148 -9.51 7.26 -15.87
N LEU A 149 -10.23 6.27 -15.31
CA LEU A 149 -9.66 4.97 -14.98
C LEU A 149 -9.75 4.05 -16.22
N PRO A 150 -8.65 3.39 -16.63
CA PRO A 150 -8.71 2.37 -17.69
C PRO A 150 -9.69 1.26 -17.32
N LEU A 151 -10.65 1.00 -18.22
CA LEU A 151 -11.66 -0.04 -18.03
C LEU A 151 -11.37 -1.21 -18.98
N PRO A 152 -11.17 -2.43 -18.47
CA PRO A 152 -11.01 -3.59 -19.32
C PRO A 152 -12.34 -3.90 -20.03
N VAL A 153 -12.37 -3.81 -21.35
CA VAL A 153 -13.57 -4.09 -22.15
C VAL A 153 -13.62 -5.51 -22.67
N ILE A 154 -12.45 -6.18 -22.81
CA ILE A 154 -12.31 -7.62 -23.07
C ILE A 154 -11.32 -8.18 -22.07
N VAL A 155 -11.64 -9.33 -21.48
CA VAL A 155 -10.75 -10.10 -20.61
C VAL A 155 -10.92 -11.58 -20.97
N ASP A 156 -9.81 -12.26 -21.27
CA ASP A 156 -9.78 -13.67 -21.65
C ASP A 156 -10.82 -14.01 -22.75
N GLY A 157 -10.85 -13.20 -23.80
CA GLY A 157 -11.77 -13.37 -24.92
C GLY A 157 -13.25 -13.05 -24.62
N LYS A 158 -13.58 -12.59 -23.40
CA LYS A 158 -14.96 -12.30 -22.98
C LYS A 158 -15.18 -10.79 -22.91
N VAL A 159 -16.19 -10.31 -23.62
CA VAL A 159 -16.59 -8.90 -23.59
C VAL A 159 -17.24 -8.55 -22.26
N LYS A 160 -16.79 -7.47 -21.62
CA LYS A 160 -17.32 -6.92 -20.37
C LYS A 160 -18.32 -5.79 -20.68
N ILE A 161 -19.59 -6.15 -20.84
CA ILE A 161 -20.67 -5.20 -21.19
C ILE A 161 -20.79 -4.06 -20.18
N GLU A 162 -20.61 -4.35 -18.88
CA GLU A 162 -20.67 -3.30 -17.85
C GLU A 162 -19.53 -2.27 -18.01
N SER A 163 -18.33 -2.71 -18.40
CA SER A 163 -17.21 -1.82 -18.66
C SER A 163 -17.48 -0.93 -19.87
N LEU A 164 -18.06 -1.48 -20.93
CA LEU A 164 -18.49 -0.69 -22.11
C LEU A 164 -19.51 0.37 -21.72
N LYS A 165 -20.53 0.00 -20.94
CA LYS A 165 -21.54 0.95 -20.43
C LYS A 165 -20.91 2.06 -19.60
N LYS A 166 -20.00 1.72 -18.69
CA LYS A 166 -19.26 2.71 -17.88
C LYS A 166 -18.40 3.64 -18.74
N ALA A 167 -17.78 3.11 -19.80
CA ALA A 167 -17.01 3.87 -20.76
C ALA A 167 -17.90 4.68 -21.73
N ARG A 168 -19.22 4.58 -21.64
CA ARG A 168 -20.20 5.17 -22.57
C ARG A 168 -19.93 4.75 -24.02
N ARG A 169 -19.60 3.46 -24.22
CA ARG A 169 -19.32 2.85 -25.51
C ARG A 169 -20.24 1.65 -25.73
N ASP A 170 -20.48 1.34 -27.01
CA ASP A 170 -21.30 0.21 -27.45
C ASP A 170 -20.46 -0.91 -28.09
N LEU A 171 -21.11 -2.01 -28.46
CA LEU A 171 -20.47 -3.13 -29.13
C LEU A 171 -19.95 -2.75 -30.52
N LYS A 172 -20.63 -1.85 -31.23
CA LYS A 172 -20.19 -1.40 -32.57
C LYS A 172 -18.86 -0.64 -32.47
N TRP A 173 -18.72 0.20 -31.46
CA TRP A 173 -17.45 0.86 -31.17
C TRP A 173 -16.35 -0.17 -30.89
N LEU A 174 -16.64 -1.20 -30.07
CA LEU A 174 -15.65 -2.23 -29.74
C LEU A 174 -15.23 -3.00 -30.99
N GLU A 175 -16.16 -3.42 -31.84
CA GLU A 175 -15.87 -4.09 -33.10
C GLU A 175 -14.98 -3.24 -34.02
N THR A 176 -15.28 -1.96 -34.14
CA THR A 176 -14.48 -1.02 -34.92
C THR A 176 -13.05 -0.89 -34.37
N GLU A 177 -12.91 -0.80 -33.05
CA GLU A 177 -11.59 -0.70 -32.41
C GLU A 177 -10.79 -1.99 -32.53
N MET A 178 -11.43 -3.15 -32.47
CA MET A 178 -10.79 -4.44 -32.70
C MET A 178 -10.28 -4.54 -34.14
N GLN A 179 -11.11 -4.19 -35.11
CA GLN A 179 -10.75 -4.21 -36.55
C GLN A 179 -9.55 -3.30 -36.83
N LYS A 180 -9.53 -2.08 -36.30
CA LYS A 180 -8.37 -1.16 -36.41
C LYS A 180 -7.05 -1.77 -35.90
N ARG A 181 -7.13 -2.71 -34.96
CA ARG A 181 -5.98 -3.43 -34.39
C ARG A 181 -5.72 -4.79 -35.03
N GLY A 182 -6.44 -5.13 -36.10
CA GLY A 182 -6.28 -6.42 -36.79
C GLY A 182 -6.86 -7.61 -36.01
N VAL A 183 -7.68 -7.36 -34.99
CA VAL A 183 -8.32 -8.41 -34.19
C VAL A 183 -9.76 -8.58 -34.69
N HIS A 184 -10.09 -9.79 -35.14
CA HIS A 184 -11.40 -10.06 -35.73
C HIS A 184 -12.41 -10.67 -34.74
N ARG A 185 -11.93 -11.31 -33.69
CA ARG A 185 -12.82 -11.99 -32.71
C ARG A 185 -12.38 -11.65 -31.29
N PRO A 186 -13.33 -11.38 -30.36
CA PRO A 186 -13.01 -11.17 -28.96
C PRO A 186 -12.17 -12.29 -28.34
N LYS A 187 -12.33 -13.53 -28.80
CA LYS A 187 -11.60 -14.70 -28.32
C LYS A 187 -10.08 -14.62 -28.58
N ASP A 188 -9.67 -13.79 -29.50
CA ASP A 188 -8.26 -13.64 -29.88
C ASP A 188 -7.55 -12.57 -28.99
N VAL A 189 -8.26 -11.99 -28.00
CA VAL A 189 -7.79 -10.99 -27.05
C VAL A 189 -7.57 -11.62 -25.68
#